data_566f647b1226130541ef55e2cd683e91
#
_entry.id   566f647b1226130541ef55e2cd683e91
#
_cell.length_a   1.000
_cell.length_b   1.000
_cell.length_c   1.000
_cell.angle_alpha   90.00
_cell.angle_beta   90.00
_cell.angle_gamma   90.00
#
_symmetry.space_group_name_H-M   'P 1'
#
loop_
_entity.id
_entity.type
_entity.pdbx_description
1 polymer ?
#
loop_
_entity_poly.entity_id
_entity_poly.type
_entity_poly.pdbx_seq_one_letter_code
_entity_poly.pdbx_strand_id
1 'polypeptide(L)'
;RPRPELGAPLADTEYVMYDQGSEVRPALGTTVLADTWAPYFNRAWNHFCSHRQTPPDPSKRLPYPSITLNAAGNVIYFAHPIFFGYRRQAVRWYKVLFLSALALLLPDPLVTCEAPTTAQVTILEQPEHRRTVVHLLHYIPERRGLEFDTIEDVIPLYNLPLAFKVSQPPQRVYLAPADQDVAFTY
;
A
#
# COMPACT_ATOMS: atom_id res chain seq x y z
N ARG A 1 10.12 7.58 -11.27
CA ARG A 1 10.29 8.57 -10.21
C ARG A 1 8.92 9.09 -9.80
N PRO A 2 8.49 8.92 -8.54
CA PRO A 2 7.25 9.51 -8.04
C PRO A 2 7.35 11.05 -8.11
N ARG A 3 6.22 11.69 -8.35
CA ARG A 3 6.10 13.14 -8.24
C ARG A 3 5.54 13.52 -6.87
N PRO A 4 5.76 14.77 -6.41
CA PRO A 4 5.24 15.25 -5.11
C PRO A 4 3.73 15.09 -4.97
N GLU A 5 2.98 15.22 -6.05
CA GLU A 5 1.52 15.12 -6.08
C GLU A 5 1.01 13.74 -5.65
N LEU A 6 1.83 12.69 -5.77
CA LEU A 6 1.49 11.36 -5.25
C LEU A 6 1.55 11.29 -3.72
N GLY A 7 2.31 12.19 -3.06
CA GLY A 7 2.46 12.19 -1.60
C GLY A 7 3.14 10.95 -1.04
N ALA A 8 3.88 10.19 -1.86
CA ALA A 8 4.53 8.96 -1.41
C ALA A 8 5.70 9.26 -0.45
N PRO A 9 5.77 8.59 0.71
CA PRO A 9 6.87 8.73 1.67
C PRO A 9 8.12 7.98 1.19
N LEU A 10 8.60 8.34 0.01
CA LEU A 10 9.77 7.79 -0.67
C LEU A 10 10.77 8.90 -0.97
N ALA A 11 12.05 8.56 -1.05
CA ALA A 11 13.06 9.49 -1.48
C ALA A 11 12.80 9.97 -2.91
N ASP A 12 13.17 11.22 -3.22
CA ASP A 12 13.01 11.79 -4.56
C ASP A 12 14.09 11.23 -5.51
N THR A 13 13.89 10.00 -5.94
CA THR A 13 14.77 9.27 -6.86
C THR A 13 13.96 8.31 -7.73
N GLU A 14 14.63 7.69 -8.68
CA GLU A 14 14.05 6.63 -9.51
C GLU A 14 14.00 5.31 -8.75
N TYR A 15 12.89 4.59 -8.94
CA TYR A 15 12.66 3.25 -8.39
C TYR A 15 12.53 2.25 -9.52
N VAL A 16 13.25 1.13 -9.42
CA VAL A 16 13.21 0.10 -10.45
C VAL A 16 11.84 -0.56 -10.53
N MET A 17 11.33 -0.71 -11.76
CA MET A 17 10.18 -1.55 -12.08
C MET A 17 10.71 -2.80 -12.78
N TYR A 18 10.62 -3.96 -12.12
CA TYR A 18 11.20 -5.21 -12.60
C TYR A 18 10.43 -5.83 -13.77
N ASP A 19 9.18 -5.47 -13.93
CA ASP A 19 8.32 -5.96 -15.00
C ASP A 19 8.05 -4.85 -16.01
N GLN A 20 7.85 -5.24 -17.26
CA GLN A 20 7.56 -4.31 -18.33
C GLN A 20 6.20 -3.63 -18.11
N GLY A 21 6.16 -2.32 -18.29
CA GLY A 21 4.94 -1.53 -18.24
C GLY A 21 4.34 -1.31 -19.63
N SER A 22 3.13 -0.75 -19.63
CA SER A 22 2.46 -0.29 -20.84
C SER A 22 2.88 1.13 -21.21
N GLU A 23 3.03 1.40 -22.48
CA GLU A 23 3.20 2.77 -23.00
C GLU A 23 1.83 3.45 -23.01
N VAL A 24 1.65 4.38 -22.09
CA VAL A 24 0.37 5.10 -21.95
C VAL A 24 0.53 6.55 -22.36
N ARG A 25 -0.53 7.12 -22.93
CA ARG A 25 -0.60 8.55 -23.28
C ARG A 25 -1.68 9.20 -22.41
N PRO A 26 -1.31 10.19 -21.58
CA PRO A 26 -2.30 10.91 -20.78
C PRO A 26 -3.32 11.63 -21.67
N ALA A 27 -4.60 11.50 -21.35
CA ALA A 27 -5.64 12.31 -21.96
C ALA A 27 -5.60 13.75 -21.40
N LEU A 28 -6.34 14.66 -22.02
CA LEU A 28 -6.45 16.03 -21.53
C LEU A 28 -7.00 16.07 -20.11
N GLY A 29 -6.36 16.85 -19.24
CA GLY A 29 -6.73 16.98 -17.82
C GLY A 29 -6.20 15.86 -16.91
N THR A 30 -5.49 14.87 -17.44
CA THR A 30 -4.85 13.82 -16.64
C THR A 30 -3.65 14.39 -15.87
N THR A 31 -3.58 14.11 -14.57
CA THR A 31 -2.43 14.44 -13.74
C THR A 31 -1.43 13.29 -13.76
N VAL A 32 -0.16 13.60 -14.04
CA VAL A 32 0.94 12.62 -13.97
C VAL A 32 1.45 12.56 -12.54
N LEU A 33 1.38 11.39 -11.91
CA LEU A 33 1.81 11.15 -10.53
C LEU A 33 3.19 10.50 -10.44
N ALA A 34 3.67 9.87 -11.50
CA ALA A 34 5.02 9.34 -11.58
C ALA A 34 5.52 9.29 -13.03
N ASP A 35 6.78 9.63 -13.20
CA ASP A 35 7.47 9.59 -14.49
C ASP A 35 8.23 8.27 -14.69
N THR A 36 8.58 7.97 -15.94
CA THR A 36 9.37 6.80 -16.33
C THR A 36 10.69 7.23 -16.94
N TRP A 37 11.78 6.57 -16.55
CA TRP A 37 13.10 6.69 -17.18
C TRP A 37 13.51 5.36 -17.78
N ALA A 38 14.14 5.40 -18.95
CA ALA A 38 14.76 4.23 -19.52
C ALA A 38 16.05 3.89 -18.76
N PRO A 39 16.40 2.60 -18.62
CA PRO A 39 17.73 2.21 -18.16
C PRO A 39 18.79 2.58 -19.20
N TYR A 40 20.07 2.63 -18.80
CA TYR A 40 21.16 2.85 -19.75
C TYR A 40 21.14 1.85 -20.91
N PHE A 41 20.86 0.59 -20.60
CA PHE A 41 20.64 -0.47 -21.58
C PHE A 41 19.79 -1.61 -20.98
N ASN A 42 19.16 -2.37 -21.85
CA ASN A 42 18.50 -3.62 -21.45
C ASN A 42 19.55 -4.73 -21.30
N ARG A 43 19.46 -5.48 -20.21
CA ARG A 43 20.38 -6.56 -19.92
C ARG A 43 20.24 -7.71 -20.91
N ALA A 44 21.38 -8.16 -21.45
CA ALA A 44 21.50 -9.33 -22.30
C ALA A 44 22.69 -10.18 -21.84
N TRP A 45 22.84 -11.42 -22.35
CA TRP A 45 23.95 -12.29 -21.99
C TRP A 45 25.34 -11.70 -22.28
N ASN A 46 25.45 -10.93 -23.33
CA ASN A 46 26.67 -10.27 -23.79
C ASN A 46 26.79 -8.78 -23.41
N HIS A 47 25.76 -8.26 -22.71
CA HIS A 47 25.72 -6.87 -22.27
C HIS A 47 24.96 -6.79 -20.94
N PHE A 48 25.70 -6.81 -19.83
CA PHE A 48 25.11 -6.93 -18.50
C PHE A 48 25.91 -6.13 -17.46
N CYS A 49 25.28 -5.96 -16.30
CA CYS A 49 25.88 -5.46 -15.06
C CYS A 49 25.61 -6.45 -13.93
N SER A 50 26.25 -6.25 -12.76
CA SER A 50 26.09 -7.12 -11.60
C SER A 50 24.68 -7.21 -11.07
N HIS A 51 23.87 -6.13 -11.26
CA HIS A 51 22.46 -6.11 -10.85
C HIS A 51 21.54 -6.56 -11.97
N ARG A 52 20.33 -6.97 -11.60
CA ARG A 52 19.30 -7.37 -12.57
C ARG A 52 18.91 -6.24 -13.53
N GLN A 53 18.92 -5.00 -13.05
CA GLN A 53 18.61 -3.81 -13.82
C GLN A 53 19.78 -2.85 -13.84
N THR A 54 20.01 -2.17 -14.95
CA THR A 54 20.96 -1.06 -15.00
C THR A 54 20.35 0.19 -14.37
N PRO A 55 21.17 1.13 -13.87
CA PRO A 55 20.67 2.43 -13.44
C PRO A 55 19.85 3.13 -14.51
N PRO A 56 18.95 4.07 -14.14
CA PRO A 56 18.24 4.90 -15.09
C PRO A 56 19.23 5.83 -15.81
N ASP A 57 19.02 6.06 -17.09
CA ASP A 57 19.74 7.07 -17.85
C ASP A 57 19.10 8.45 -17.58
N PRO A 58 19.77 9.39 -16.91
CA PRO A 58 19.19 10.68 -16.55
C PRO A 58 18.79 11.53 -17.77
N SER A 59 19.33 11.23 -18.95
CA SER A 59 18.97 11.90 -20.20
C SER A 59 17.76 11.28 -20.90
N LYS A 60 17.29 10.10 -20.46
CA LYS A 60 16.24 9.32 -21.14
C LYS A 60 14.93 9.23 -20.33
N ARG A 61 14.37 10.38 -19.98
CA ARG A 61 12.98 10.40 -19.50
C ARG A 61 12.06 10.02 -20.67
N LEU A 62 11.20 9.02 -20.42
CA LEU A 62 10.25 8.55 -21.42
C LEU A 62 8.99 9.44 -21.46
N PRO A 63 8.33 9.55 -22.61
CA PRO A 63 7.07 10.30 -22.72
C PRO A 63 5.87 9.58 -22.10
N TYR A 64 6.09 8.38 -21.57
CA TYR A 64 5.05 7.51 -20.98
C TYR A 64 5.12 7.59 -19.46
N PRO A 65 4.11 8.18 -18.80
CA PRO A 65 4.08 8.21 -17.34
C PRO A 65 3.86 6.80 -16.74
N SER A 66 4.39 6.60 -15.54
CA SER A 66 4.26 5.35 -14.80
C SER A 66 2.95 5.27 -13.99
N ILE A 67 2.50 6.41 -13.45
CA ILE A 67 1.27 6.50 -12.65
C ILE A 67 0.53 7.77 -13.08
N THR A 68 -0.77 7.66 -13.29
CA THR A 68 -1.63 8.80 -13.67
C THR A 68 -2.93 8.81 -12.89
N LEU A 69 -3.46 10.02 -12.64
CA LEU A 69 -4.79 10.27 -12.10
C LEU A 69 -5.65 10.90 -13.20
N ASN A 70 -6.81 10.36 -13.45
CA ASN A 70 -7.72 10.90 -14.47
C ASN A 70 -8.23 12.32 -14.13
N ALA A 71 -8.78 13.02 -15.13
CA ALA A 71 -9.26 14.38 -14.97
C ALA A 71 -10.39 14.53 -13.91
N ALA A 72 -11.16 13.48 -13.69
CA ALA A 72 -12.22 13.46 -12.67
C ALA A 72 -11.69 13.24 -11.24
N GLY A 73 -10.40 12.90 -11.08
CA GLY A 73 -9.78 12.71 -9.77
C GLY A 73 -10.19 11.42 -9.03
N ASN A 74 -10.77 10.46 -9.72
CA ASN A 74 -11.36 9.25 -9.11
C ASN A 74 -10.79 7.92 -9.62
N VAL A 75 -9.84 7.95 -10.55
CA VAL A 75 -9.16 6.74 -11.08
C VAL A 75 -7.68 6.98 -11.17
N ILE A 76 -6.90 6.12 -10.52
CA ILE A 76 -5.44 6.07 -10.67
C ILE A 76 -5.06 4.84 -11.47
N TYR A 77 -4.27 5.05 -12.51
CA TYR A 77 -3.75 3.99 -13.37
C TYR A 77 -2.26 3.81 -13.14
N PHE A 78 -1.84 2.56 -12.95
CA PHE A 78 -0.46 2.12 -12.90
C PHE A 78 -0.09 1.47 -14.22
N ALA A 79 0.91 2.01 -14.91
CA ALA A 79 1.37 1.45 -16.17
C ALA A 79 2.14 0.13 -16.00
N HIS A 80 2.67 -0.14 -14.80
CA HIS A 80 3.39 -1.36 -14.47
C HIS A 80 2.53 -2.30 -13.61
N PRO A 81 2.72 -3.62 -13.70
CA PRO A 81 1.93 -4.60 -12.95
C PRO A 81 2.42 -4.72 -11.49
N ILE A 82 2.22 -3.67 -10.69
CA ILE A 82 2.77 -3.53 -9.33
C ILE A 82 2.31 -4.63 -8.37
N PHE A 83 1.07 -5.12 -8.48
CA PHE A 83 0.57 -6.20 -7.63
C PHE A 83 1.23 -7.54 -7.95
N PHE A 84 1.42 -7.84 -9.23
CA PHE A 84 2.15 -9.02 -9.66
C PHE A 84 3.60 -8.96 -9.19
N GLY A 85 4.28 -7.83 -9.40
CA GLY A 85 5.65 -7.61 -8.96
C GLY A 85 5.79 -7.66 -7.43
N TYR A 86 4.83 -7.10 -6.68
CA TYR A 86 4.82 -7.19 -5.22
C TYR A 86 4.68 -8.63 -4.74
N ARG A 87 3.72 -9.40 -5.29
CA ARG A 87 3.53 -10.81 -4.93
C ARG A 87 4.76 -11.66 -5.24
N ARG A 88 5.43 -11.39 -6.37
CA ARG A 88 6.57 -12.20 -6.85
C ARG A 88 7.87 -11.87 -6.13
N GLN A 89 8.08 -10.62 -5.75
CA GLN A 89 9.39 -10.11 -5.32
C GLN A 89 9.35 -9.37 -3.99
N ALA A 90 8.18 -9.17 -3.39
CA ALA A 90 7.95 -8.44 -2.14
C ALA A 90 8.57 -7.03 -2.12
N VAL A 91 8.59 -6.34 -3.25
CA VAL A 91 9.22 -5.03 -3.42
C VAL A 91 8.44 -3.98 -2.63
N ARG A 92 9.06 -3.45 -1.57
CA ARG A 92 8.39 -2.55 -0.62
C ARG A 92 7.82 -1.28 -1.28
N TRP A 93 8.53 -0.65 -2.21
CA TRP A 93 8.04 0.60 -2.83
C TRP A 93 6.80 0.39 -3.70
N TYR A 94 6.53 -0.80 -4.25
CA TYR A 94 5.25 -1.06 -4.92
C TYR A 94 4.07 -0.92 -3.96
N LYS A 95 4.21 -1.46 -2.75
CA LYS A 95 3.20 -1.28 -1.70
C LYS A 95 3.04 0.20 -1.31
N VAL A 96 4.15 0.93 -1.14
CA VAL A 96 4.12 2.35 -0.77
C VAL A 96 3.44 3.18 -1.86
N LEU A 97 3.77 2.97 -3.13
CA LEU A 97 3.12 3.65 -4.26
C LEU A 97 1.62 3.39 -4.31
N PHE A 98 1.21 2.15 -4.08
CA PHE A 98 -0.21 1.79 -4.03
C PHE A 98 -0.95 2.45 -2.85
N LEU A 99 -0.37 2.41 -1.65
CA LEU A 99 -0.99 3.02 -0.47
C LEU A 99 -1.09 4.55 -0.61
N SER A 100 -0.10 5.20 -1.24
CA SER A 100 -0.17 6.63 -1.54
C SER A 100 -1.27 6.95 -2.55
N ALA A 101 -1.41 6.15 -3.59
CA ALA A 101 -2.50 6.27 -4.56
C ALA A 101 -3.87 6.05 -3.89
N LEU A 102 -3.96 5.07 -3.00
CA LEU A 102 -5.18 4.82 -2.24
C LEU A 102 -5.54 6.00 -1.33
N ALA A 103 -4.56 6.61 -0.67
CA ALA A 103 -4.77 7.80 0.17
C ALA A 103 -5.29 9.00 -0.63
N LEU A 104 -4.88 9.16 -1.88
CA LEU A 104 -5.44 10.20 -2.77
C LEU A 104 -6.90 9.92 -3.13
N LEU A 105 -7.26 8.66 -3.37
CA LEU A 105 -8.63 8.27 -3.74
C LEU A 105 -9.56 8.14 -2.53
N LEU A 106 -9.02 7.84 -1.37
CA LEU A 106 -9.73 7.63 -0.10
C LEU A 106 -9.05 8.43 1.03
N PRO A 107 -9.13 9.78 0.98
CA PRO A 107 -8.43 10.63 1.95
C PRO A 107 -8.99 10.53 3.37
N ASP A 108 -10.19 10.00 3.51
CA ASP A 108 -10.92 9.93 4.76
C ASP A 108 -11.45 8.50 5.00
N PRO A 109 -10.57 7.53 5.37
CA PRO A 109 -10.94 6.14 5.55
C PRO A 109 -11.88 5.92 6.75
N LEU A 110 -12.67 4.85 6.69
CA LEU A 110 -13.55 4.44 7.79
C LEU A 110 -12.78 4.10 9.06
N VAL A 111 -11.59 3.52 8.91
CA VAL A 111 -10.73 3.06 10.00
C VAL A 111 -9.28 3.36 9.72
N THR A 112 -8.56 3.78 10.75
CA THR A 112 -7.09 3.84 10.77
C THR A 112 -6.57 3.06 11.98
N CYS A 113 -5.49 2.31 11.79
CA CYS A 113 -4.87 1.52 12.85
C CYS A 113 -3.35 1.53 12.67
N GLU A 114 -2.63 1.90 13.71
CA GLU A 114 -1.16 1.86 13.72
C GLU A 114 -0.66 0.49 14.18
N ALA A 115 -0.96 -0.52 13.42
CA ALA A 115 -0.56 -1.89 13.69
C ALA A 115 0.47 -2.41 12.68
N PRO A 116 1.22 -3.49 13.00
CA PRO A 116 2.04 -4.18 12.03
C PRO A 116 1.24 -4.64 10.81
N THR A 117 1.90 -4.77 9.65
CA THR A 117 1.23 -5.16 8.40
C THR A 117 0.65 -6.58 8.40
N THR A 118 0.96 -7.36 9.43
CA THR A 118 0.39 -8.68 9.71
C THR A 118 -0.93 -8.62 10.50
N ALA A 119 -1.32 -7.45 10.97
CA ALA A 119 -2.60 -7.27 11.63
C ALA A 119 -3.71 -6.98 10.60
N GLN A 120 -4.88 -7.57 10.85
CA GLN A 120 -6.08 -7.36 10.06
C GLN A 120 -7.16 -6.72 10.93
N VAL A 121 -7.80 -5.69 10.39
CA VAL A 121 -8.90 -4.98 11.06
C VAL A 121 -10.19 -5.26 10.31
N THR A 122 -11.21 -5.69 11.02
CA THR A 122 -12.57 -5.87 10.48
C THR A 122 -13.57 -5.16 11.36
N ILE A 123 -14.48 -4.39 10.76
CA ILE A 123 -15.56 -3.68 11.46
C ILE A 123 -16.89 -4.31 11.05
N LEU A 124 -17.69 -4.65 12.03
CA LEU A 124 -19.03 -5.20 11.86
C LEU A 124 -20.04 -4.37 12.65
N GLU A 125 -21.08 -3.89 12.00
CA GLU A 125 -22.22 -3.28 12.67
C GLU A 125 -23.24 -4.36 13.03
N GLN A 126 -23.75 -4.27 14.25
CA GLN A 126 -24.84 -5.13 14.78
C GLN A 126 -25.99 -4.23 15.21
N PRO A 127 -26.86 -3.79 14.29
CA PRO A 127 -27.92 -2.83 14.58
C PRO A 127 -28.93 -3.31 15.65
N GLU A 128 -29.24 -4.60 15.64
CA GLU A 128 -30.14 -5.22 16.62
C GLU A 128 -29.63 -5.08 18.05
N HIS A 129 -28.31 -5.06 18.21
CA HIS A 129 -27.63 -4.88 19.49
C HIS A 129 -27.14 -3.46 19.73
N ARG A 130 -27.39 -2.53 18.78
CA ARG A 130 -26.91 -1.15 18.81
C ARG A 130 -25.43 -1.05 19.13
N ARG A 131 -24.62 -1.89 18.49
CA ARG A 131 -23.16 -1.94 18.70
C ARG A 131 -22.39 -2.12 17.41
N THR A 132 -21.16 -1.64 17.43
CA THR A 132 -20.13 -1.90 16.42
C THR A 132 -19.07 -2.80 17.04
N VAL A 133 -18.70 -3.85 16.35
CA VAL A 133 -17.63 -4.77 16.77
C VAL A 133 -16.43 -4.55 15.87
N VAL A 134 -15.28 -4.27 16.48
CA VAL A 134 -14.01 -4.17 15.78
C VAL A 134 -13.16 -5.38 16.13
N HIS A 135 -12.81 -6.17 15.13
CA HIS A 135 -11.90 -7.29 15.28
C HIS A 135 -10.49 -6.87 14.86
N LEU A 136 -9.54 -7.10 15.75
CA LEU A 136 -8.12 -7.00 15.46
C LEU A 136 -7.51 -8.40 15.52
N LEU A 137 -7.14 -8.94 14.36
CA LEU A 137 -6.50 -10.25 14.28
C LEU A 137 -5.02 -10.04 13.92
N HIS A 138 -4.13 -10.57 14.74
CA HIS A 138 -2.69 -10.50 14.50
C HIS A 138 -2.03 -11.86 14.71
N TYR A 139 -1.26 -12.28 13.73
CA TYR A 139 -0.34 -13.40 13.80
C TYR A 139 0.76 -13.24 12.76
N ILE A 140 1.91 -13.84 13.01
CA ILE A 140 3.05 -13.81 12.10
C ILE A 140 3.22 -15.21 11.52
N PRO A 141 2.84 -15.43 10.24
CA PRO A 141 3.15 -16.68 9.58
C PRO A 141 4.64 -16.74 9.23
N GLU A 142 5.29 -17.84 9.57
CA GLU A 142 6.71 -18.08 9.29
C GLU A 142 6.88 -19.29 8.36
N ARG A 143 7.75 -19.14 7.37
CA ARG A 143 8.10 -20.24 6.46
C ARG A 143 8.99 -21.25 7.17
N ARG A 144 8.38 -22.31 7.73
CA ARG A 144 9.10 -23.45 8.33
C ARG A 144 9.09 -24.68 7.43
N GLY A 145 8.02 -24.91 6.70
CA GLY A 145 7.93 -25.95 5.67
C GLY A 145 8.33 -25.45 4.29
N LEU A 146 8.50 -26.37 3.34
CA LEU A 146 8.84 -26.01 1.95
C LEU A 146 7.71 -25.23 1.26
N GLU A 147 6.46 -25.58 1.53
CA GLU A 147 5.30 -25.07 0.80
C GLU A 147 4.25 -24.39 1.68
N PHE A 148 4.41 -24.41 2.99
CA PHE A 148 3.45 -23.85 3.93
C PHE A 148 4.10 -23.02 5.03
N ASP A 149 3.32 -22.11 5.57
CA ASP A 149 3.68 -21.27 6.71
C ASP A 149 3.04 -21.81 7.99
N THR A 150 3.71 -21.64 9.11
CA THR A 150 3.22 -22.00 10.44
C THR A 150 3.18 -20.77 11.33
N ILE A 151 2.33 -20.80 12.35
CA ILE A 151 2.33 -19.81 13.42
C ILE A 151 2.90 -20.52 14.64
N GLU A 152 4.16 -20.25 14.97
CA GLU A 152 4.83 -20.85 16.12
C GLU A 152 4.63 -20.01 17.38
N ASP A 153 4.71 -18.70 17.25
CA ASP A 153 4.65 -17.78 18.39
C ASP A 153 3.43 -16.89 18.33
N VAL A 154 2.82 -16.70 19.50
CA VAL A 154 1.79 -15.67 19.71
C VAL A 154 2.47 -14.43 20.29
N ILE A 155 2.63 -13.40 19.47
CA ILE A 155 3.24 -12.13 19.87
C ILE A 155 2.14 -11.13 20.18
N PRO A 156 1.93 -10.79 21.47
CA PRO A 156 0.88 -9.84 21.83
C PRO A 156 1.24 -8.42 21.38
N LEU A 157 0.23 -7.68 20.95
CA LEU A 157 0.36 -6.25 20.62
C LEU A 157 -0.30 -5.43 21.74
N TYR A 158 0.35 -4.32 22.10
CA TYR A 158 -0.12 -3.44 23.18
C TYR A 158 -0.21 -2.01 22.66
N ASN A 159 -1.16 -1.25 23.24
CA ASN A 159 -1.30 0.20 23.02
C ASN A 159 -1.35 0.59 21.53
N LEU A 160 -2.13 -0.15 20.73
CA LEU A 160 -2.33 0.17 19.33
C LEU A 160 -3.30 1.34 19.18
N PRO A 161 -2.88 2.47 18.60
CA PRO A 161 -3.81 3.51 18.20
C PRO A 161 -4.77 2.99 17.13
N LEU A 162 -6.06 3.08 17.43
CA LEU A 162 -7.14 2.70 16.53
C LEU A 162 -8.17 3.82 16.52
N ALA A 163 -8.49 4.32 15.34
CA ALA A 163 -9.59 5.25 15.16
C ALA A 163 -10.54 4.74 14.07
N PHE A 164 -11.84 4.86 14.30
CA PHE A 164 -12.87 4.54 13.32
C PHE A 164 -14.05 5.49 13.43
N LYS A 165 -14.73 5.69 12.31
CA LYS A 165 -15.86 6.60 12.23
C LYS A 165 -17.11 5.96 12.77
N VAL A 166 -17.80 6.72 13.58
CA VAL A 166 -19.14 6.39 14.07
C VAL A 166 -20.07 7.58 13.90
N SER A 167 -21.35 7.32 13.68
CA SER A 167 -22.37 8.37 13.48
C SER A 167 -22.72 9.13 14.77
N GLN A 168 -22.46 8.52 15.92
CA GLN A 168 -22.75 9.06 17.26
C GLN A 168 -21.69 8.61 18.25
N PRO A 169 -21.40 9.40 19.30
CA PRO A 169 -20.45 9.00 20.32
C PRO A 169 -20.88 7.69 20.99
N PRO A 170 -19.99 6.71 21.14
CA PRO A 170 -20.31 5.48 21.84
C PRO A 170 -20.52 5.75 23.34
N GLN A 171 -21.45 5.04 23.96
CA GLN A 171 -21.65 5.12 25.41
C GLN A 171 -20.55 4.38 26.17
N ARG A 172 -20.03 3.30 25.58
CA ARG A 172 -19.02 2.44 26.18
C ARG A 172 -18.17 1.79 25.10
N VAL A 173 -16.88 1.66 25.37
CA VAL A 173 -15.95 0.86 24.58
C VAL A 173 -15.28 -0.14 25.51
N TYR A 174 -15.26 -1.42 25.12
CA TYR A 174 -14.69 -2.47 25.95
C TYR A 174 -14.12 -3.62 25.12
N LEU A 175 -13.19 -4.37 25.70
CA LEU A 175 -12.62 -5.57 25.11
C LEU A 175 -13.52 -6.78 25.37
N ALA A 176 -13.94 -7.46 24.30
CA ALA A 176 -14.66 -8.72 24.39
C ALA A 176 -13.68 -9.89 24.18
N PRO A 177 -13.87 -11.04 24.88
CA PRO A 177 -14.92 -11.36 25.84
C PRO A 177 -14.61 -10.92 27.29
N ALA A 178 -13.49 -10.27 27.55
CA ALA A 178 -13.01 -9.93 28.89
C ALA A 178 -13.89 -8.89 29.62
N ASP A 179 -14.79 -8.20 28.91
CA ASP A 179 -15.64 -7.10 29.40
C ASP A 179 -14.87 -5.96 30.09
N GLN A 180 -13.62 -5.74 29.66
CA GLN A 180 -12.72 -4.72 30.19
C GLN A 180 -12.91 -3.41 29.44
N ASP A 181 -13.19 -2.33 30.16
CA ASP A 181 -13.33 -1.00 29.57
C ASP A 181 -12.05 -0.48 28.95
N VAL A 182 -12.19 0.19 27.82
CA VAL A 182 -11.11 0.86 27.09
C VAL A 182 -11.38 2.35 27.08
N ALA A 183 -10.37 3.13 27.44
CA ALA A 183 -10.43 4.59 27.33
C ALA A 183 -10.50 4.99 25.83
N PHE A 184 -11.36 5.94 25.51
CA PHE A 184 -11.53 6.46 24.18
C PHE A 184 -11.79 7.98 24.19
N THR A 185 -11.60 8.60 23.05
CA THR A 185 -11.97 10.00 22.77
C THR A 185 -12.89 10.02 21.55
N TYR A 186 -13.78 11.05 21.49
CA TYR A 186 -14.70 11.25 20.36
C TYR A 186 -14.57 12.66 19.84
#